data_24bc64919e34e9c801af66b3675fe88a
#
_entry.id   24bc64919e34e9c801af66b3675fe88a
#
_cell.length_a   1.000
_cell.length_b   1.000
_cell.length_c   1.000
_cell.angle_alpha   90.00
_cell.angle_beta   90.00
_cell.angle_gamma   90.00
#
_symmetry.space_group_name_H-M   'P 1'
#
loop_
_entity.id
_entity.type
_entity.pdbx_description
1 polymer ?
#
loop_
_entity_poly.entity_id
_entity_poly.type
_entity_poly.pdbx_seq_one_letter_code
_entity_poly.pdbx_strand_id
1 'polypeptide(L)'
;MAGIQLTFKEFDIVKKFENSNATVSELRTGVFAPIEKISSKSKTYTQFIENQKKRFIETSWGKTVIKGNILTQTHRDLLDCLFAGAKEIKEMESGAIAIYFSTSDILKSYSGTTSRNTKWLKDKLDEIQTTAIEFRTTNGEDFYSFSIISSFAYSTKHKSYGIIITPEYRKYFEDQLTVNYTKELPKLLKVKSALLRAVIRFFWTHSQASTMSIENLLQTIGFPMESLRTKQSAIKEIKESAELLKDYGITYEPKTKLIYRKNSFDNQISFMSNTTKPKEIDNL
;
A
#
# COMPACT_ATOMS: atom_id res chain seq x y z
N MET A 1 19.47 -6.28 37.93
CA MET A 1 18.51 -5.85 36.89
C MET A 1 19.34 -5.46 35.67
N ALA A 2 19.45 -6.33 34.67
CA ALA A 2 20.12 -6.00 33.41
C ALA A 2 19.15 -5.14 32.58
N GLY A 3 19.46 -3.89 32.40
CA GLY A 3 18.73 -3.01 31.50
C GLY A 3 18.88 -3.52 30.07
N ILE A 4 17.79 -3.81 29.40
CA ILE A 4 17.79 -4.11 27.97
C ILE A 4 18.23 -2.83 27.28
N GLN A 5 19.46 -2.83 26.78
CA GLN A 5 19.97 -1.76 25.95
C GLN A 5 19.37 -1.97 24.55
N LEU A 6 18.24 -1.28 24.26
CA LEU A 6 17.66 -1.26 22.92
C LEU A 6 18.71 -0.76 21.94
N THR A 7 18.99 -1.56 20.93
CA THR A 7 19.95 -1.16 19.89
C THR A 7 19.33 -0.06 19.03
N PHE A 8 20.13 0.88 18.55
CA PHE A 8 19.71 2.02 17.71
C PHE A 8 18.86 1.60 16.49
N LYS A 9 19.02 0.36 16.00
CA LYS A 9 18.23 -0.21 14.90
C LYS A 9 16.74 -0.43 15.24
N GLU A 10 16.44 -0.85 16.45
CA GLU A 10 15.05 -1.15 16.89
C GLU A 10 14.23 0.13 17.03
N PHE A 11 14.87 1.23 17.45
CA PHE A 11 14.24 2.54 17.55
C PHE A 11 13.87 3.11 16.18
N ASP A 12 14.64 2.79 15.13
CA ASP A 12 14.44 3.30 13.78
C ASP A 12 13.25 2.64 13.07
N ILE A 13 12.94 1.38 13.32
CA ILE A 13 11.82 0.70 12.64
C ILE A 13 10.46 1.17 13.11
N VAL A 14 10.26 1.32 14.43
CA VAL A 14 9.01 1.90 14.97
C VAL A 14 8.80 3.29 14.38
N LYS A 15 9.84 4.12 14.38
CA LYS A 15 9.81 5.46 13.79
C LYS A 15 9.52 5.44 12.29
N LYS A 16 9.98 4.42 11.56
CA LYS A 16 9.68 4.24 10.14
C LYS A 16 8.20 3.95 9.92
N PHE A 17 7.57 3.09 10.73
CA PHE A 17 6.13 2.83 10.68
C PHE A 17 5.31 4.07 11.07
N GLU A 18 5.73 4.85 12.07
CA GLU A 18 5.07 6.11 12.47
C GLU A 18 5.12 7.17 11.37
N ASN A 19 6.16 7.16 10.53
CA ASN A 19 6.44 8.19 9.54
C ASN A 19 6.30 7.72 8.08
N SER A 20 5.65 6.60 7.83
CA SER A 20 5.48 6.06 6.48
C SER A 20 4.14 5.39 6.32
N ASN A 21 3.53 5.54 5.14
CA ASN A 21 2.26 4.91 4.82
C ASN A 21 2.45 3.55 4.16
N ALA A 22 3.39 3.45 3.21
CA ALA A 22 3.56 2.26 2.38
C ALA A 22 4.99 2.13 1.87
N THR A 23 5.36 0.94 1.40
CA THR A 23 6.58 0.76 0.63
C THR A 23 6.37 1.18 -0.83
N VAL A 24 7.44 1.64 -1.47
CA VAL A 24 7.43 1.95 -2.91
C VAL A 24 7.04 0.71 -3.72
N SER A 25 7.53 -0.47 -3.33
CA SER A 25 7.24 -1.74 -4.01
C SER A 25 5.75 -2.09 -3.96
N GLU A 26 5.07 -1.96 -2.80
CA GLU A 26 3.64 -2.22 -2.69
C GLU A 26 2.80 -1.35 -3.63
N LEU A 27 3.17 -0.07 -3.75
CA LEU A 27 2.42 0.88 -4.57
C LEU A 27 2.69 0.73 -6.07
N ARG A 28 3.84 0.16 -6.46
CA ARG A 28 4.23 -0.04 -7.86
C ARG A 28 3.89 -1.41 -8.41
N THR A 29 3.69 -2.42 -7.58
CA THR A 29 3.52 -3.81 -8.05
C THR A 29 2.07 -4.25 -8.15
N GLY A 30 1.11 -3.37 -7.91
CA GLY A 30 -0.31 -3.70 -7.99
C GLY A 30 -0.78 -4.73 -6.94
N VAL A 31 -0.08 -4.87 -5.82
CA VAL A 31 -0.51 -5.70 -4.67
C VAL A 31 -1.96 -5.38 -4.31
N PHE A 32 -2.27 -4.11 -4.22
CA PHE A 32 -3.64 -3.62 -4.01
C PHE A 32 -4.26 -3.27 -5.34
N ALA A 33 -5.15 -4.15 -5.84
CA ALA A 33 -5.84 -3.91 -7.11
C ALA A 33 -6.50 -2.52 -7.14
N PRO A 34 -6.39 -1.76 -8.23
CA PRO A 34 -6.90 -0.39 -8.35
C PRO A 34 -8.43 -0.36 -8.58
N ILE A 35 -9.16 -1.07 -7.73
CA ILE A 35 -10.62 -1.18 -7.68
C ILE A 35 -11.09 -1.08 -6.23
N GLU A 36 -12.35 -0.66 -6.02
CA GLU A 36 -12.95 -0.61 -4.66
C GLU A 36 -13.23 -1.99 -4.11
N LYS A 37 -13.89 -2.80 -4.92
CA LYS A 37 -14.30 -4.18 -4.59
C LYS A 37 -14.27 -5.03 -5.84
N ILE A 38 -14.12 -6.33 -5.64
CA ILE A 38 -14.26 -7.30 -6.74
C ILE A 38 -15.68 -7.88 -6.75
N SER A 39 -16.23 -8.00 -7.95
CA SER A 39 -17.49 -8.71 -8.15
C SER A 39 -17.23 -10.20 -8.30
N SER A 40 -18.00 -11.04 -7.60
CA SER A 40 -17.94 -12.50 -7.77
C SER A 40 -18.29 -12.97 -9.19
N LYS A 41 -18.93 -12.08 -9.99
CA LYS A 41 -19.28 -12.33 -11.39
C LYS A 41 -18.21 -11.82 -12.38
N SER A 42 -17.15 -11.18 -11.90
CA SER A 42 -16.09 -10.67 -12.78
C SER A 42 -15.17 -11.79 -13.26
N LYS A 43 -14.62 -11.62 -14.46
CA LYS A 43 -13.62 -12.54 -15.01
C LYS A 43 -12.39 -12.65 -14.12
N THR A 44 -11.96 -11.53 -13.54
CA THR A 44 -10.82 -11.51 -12.59
C THR A 44 -11.10 -12.40 -11.37
N TYR A 45 -12.32 -12.36 -10.81
CA TYR A 45 -12.67 -13.24 -9.69
C TYR A 45 -12.73 -14.71 -10.11
N THR A 46 -13.34 -15.01 -11.26
CA THR A 46 -13.38 -16.37 -11.80
C THR A 46 -11.97 -16.94 -11.98
N GLN A 47 -11.08 -16.20 -12.65
CA GLN A 47 -9.70 -16.59 -12.83
C GLN A 47 -8.95 -16.76 -11.49
N PHE A 48 -9.22 -15.90 -10.51
CA PHE A 48 -8.64 -16.02 -9.19
C PHE A 48 -9.06 -17.34 -8.50
N ILE A 49 -10.31 -17.73 -8.61
CA ILE A 49 -10.80 -19.00 -8.06
C ILE A 49 -10.20 -20.20 -8.80
N GLU A 50 -10.19 -20.17 -10.15
CA GLU A 50 -9.57 -21.19 -10.99
C GLU A 50 -8.08 -21.37 -10.69
N ASN A 51 -7.38 -20.28 -10.36
CA ASN A 51 -5.99 -20.27 -9.96
C ASN A 51 -5.79 -20.58 -8.45
N GLN A 52 -6.72 -21.33 -7.83
CA GLN A 52 -6.63 -21.72 -6.41
C GLN A 52 -6.46 -20.52 -5.45
N LYS A 53 -7.24 -19.47 -5.68
CA LYS A 53 -7.16 -18.20 -4.96
C LYS A 53 -5.77 -17.54 -5.01
N LYS A 54 -5.14 -17.57 -6.17
CA LYS A 54 -3.87 -16.88 -6.46
C LYS A 54 -4.09 -15.83 -7.55
N ARG A 55 -3.58 -14.62 -7.31
CA ARG A 55 -3.48 -13.54 -8.28
C ARG A 55 -2.03 -13.34 -8.65
N PHE A 56 -1.72 -13.42 -9.93
CA PHE A 56 -0.39 -13.24 -10.48
C PHE A 56 -0.27 -11.86 -11.10
N ILE A 57 0.81 -11.14 -10.77
CA ILE A 57 1.11 -9.82 -11.31
C ILE A 57 2.56 -9.87 -11.79
N GLU A 58 2.76 -9.60 -13.08
CA GLU A 58 4.07 -9.53 -13.67
C GLU A 58 4.45 -8.08 -13.93
N THR A 59 5.67 -7.73 -13.53
CA THR A 59 6.26 -6.41 -13.72
C THR A 59 7.65 -6.58 -14.35
N SER A 60 8.23 -5.50 -14.85
CA SER A 60 9.57 -5.54 -15.46
C SER A 60 10.68 -5.93 -14.45
N TRP A 61 10.41 -5.85 -13.17
CA TRP A 61 11.39 -6.17 -12.10
C TRP A 61 11.10 -7.47 -11.34
N GLY A 62 10.02 -8.18 -11.66
CA GLY A 62 9.72 -9.46 -11.03
C GLY A 62 8.25 -9.83 -11.06
N LYS A 63 7.91 -10.86 -10.30
CA LYS A 63 6.54 -11.37 -10.18
C LYS A 63 6.04 -11.24 -8.75
N THR A 64 4.78 -10.83 -8.62
CA THR A 64 4.09 -10.82 -7.33
C THR A 64 2.94 -11.83 -7.36
N VAL A 65 2.84 -12.67 -6.35
CA VAL A 65 1.75 -13.63 -6.17
C VAL A 65 1.00 -13.29 -4.89
N ILE A 66 -0.29 -13.06 -5.00
CA ILE A 66 -1.17 -12.78 -3.86
C ILE A 66 -2.07 -14.00 -3.66
N LYS A 67 -2.07 -14.57 -2.45
CA LYS A 67 -2.78 -15.81 -2.10
C LYS A 67 -3.81 -15.52 -1.01
N GLY A 68 -5.01 -16.08 -1.11
CA GLY A 68 -6.08 -15.95 -0.12
C GLY A 68 -7.18 -15.01 -0.56
N ASN A 69 -6.97 -13.70 -0.56
CA ASN A 69 -7.95 -12.71 -1.00
C ASN A 69 -7.36 -11.76 -2.05
N ILE A 70 -8.21 -11.11 -2.83
CA ILE A 70 -7.80 -10.03 -3.70
C ILE A 70 -7.81 -8.72 -2.90
N LEU A 71 -6.65 -8.26 -2.51
CA LEU A 71 -6.50 -6.96 -1.86
C LEU A 71 -6.80 -5.85 -2.87
N THR A 72 -7.59 -4.85 -2.45
CA THR A 72 -8.04 -3.72 -3.28
C THR A 72 -7.59 -2.40 -2.67
N GLN A 73 -7.88 -1.27 -3.33
CA GLN A 73 -7.59 0.05 -2.78
C GLN A 73 -8.30 0.30 -1.44
N THR A 74 -9.47 -0.33 -1.21
CA THR A 74 -10.14 -0.29 0.10
C THR A 74 -9.23 -0.78 1.23
N HIS A 75 -8.48 -1.87 0.99
CA HIS A 75 -7.53 -2.40 1.99
C HIS A 75 -6.30 -1.50 2.15
N ARG A 76 -5.80 -0.91 1.04
CA ARG A 76 -4.69 0.04 1.11
C ARG A 76 -5.09 1.31 1.88
N ASP A 77 -6.26 1.86 1.57
CA ASP A 77 -6.79 3.03 2.27
C ASP A 77 -6.96 2.77 3.76
N LEU A 78 -7.43 1.56 4.12
CA LEU A 78 -7.54 1.16 5.53
C LEU A 78 -6.17 1.06 6.20
N LEU A 79 -5.18 0.42 5.57
CA LEU A 79 -3.82 0.34 6.12
C LEU A 79 -3.19 1.73 6.29
N ASP A 80 -3.41 2.64 5.33
CA ASP A 80 -2.95 4.03 5.45
C ASP A 80 -3.57 4.73 6.66
N CYS A 81 -4.88 4.53 6.88
CA CYS A 81 -5.57 5.08 8.05
C CYS A 81 -5.06 4.46 9.36
N LEU A 82 -4.75 3.16 9.37
CA LEU A 82 -4.23 2.45 10.54
C LEU A 82 -2.84 2.97 10.92
N PHE A 83 -1.94 3.10 9.95
CA PHE A 83 -0.58 3.58 10.22
C PHE A 83 -0.57 5.07 10.61
N ALA A 84 -1.33 5.91 9.89
CA ALA A 84 -1.43 7.33 10.21
C ALA A 84 -2.23 7.64 11.50
N GLY A 85 -3.18 6.78 11.87
CA GLY A 85 -4.06 6.95 13.01
C GLY A 85 -3.70 6.08 14.22
N ALA A 86 -2.52 5.48 14.24
CA ALA A 86 -2.02 4.69 15.35
C ALA A 86 -1.93 5.57 16.62
N LYS A 87 -2.51 5.11 17.71
CA LYS A 87 -2.36 5.75 19.04
C LYS A 87 -1.05 5.34 19.69
N GLU A 88 -0.64 4.13 19.44
CA GLU A 88 0.56 3.54 19.98
C GLU A 88 1.09 2.48 19.03
N ILE A 89 2.39 2.48 18.80
CA ILE A 89 3.12 1.48 18.06
C ILE A 89 4.21 0.93 18.96
N LYS A 90 4.23 -0.40 19.14
CA LYS A 90 5.20 -1.09 20.01
C LYS A 90 5.88 -2.23 19.26
N GLU A 91 7.16 -2.35 19.45
CA GLU A 91 7.89 -3.55 19.07
C GLU A 91 7.71 -4.64 20.14
N MET A 92 7.50 -5.86 19.68
CA MET A 92 7.36 -7.05 20.51
C MET A 92 8.69 -7.84 20.53
N GLU A 93 8.92 -8.63 21.58
CA GLU A 93 10.10 -9.52 21.69
C GLU A 93 10.24 -10.48 20.50
N SER A 94 9.12 -10.87 19.89
CA SER A 94 9.08 -11.70 18.68
C SER A 94 9.58 -11.00 17.41
N GLY A 95 9.87 -9.71 17.47
CA GLY A 95 10.16 -8.87 16.31
C GLY A 95 8.91 -8.41 15.54
N ALA A 96 7.70 -8.74 16.00
CA ALA A 96 6.46 -8.20 15.45
C ALA A 96 6.23 -6.76 15.92
N ILE A 97 5.34 -6.04 15.23
CA ILE A 97 4.92 -4.69 15.62
C ILE A 97 3.46 -4.73 16.06
N ALA A 98 3.18 -4.30 17.29
CA ALA A 98 1.82 -4.09 17.76
C ALA A 98 1.37 -2.65 17.49
N ILE A 99 0.21 -2.48 16.85
CA ILE A 99 -0.38 -1.18 16.53
C ILE A 99 -1.75 -1.11 17.20
N TYR A 100 -1.96 -0.08 18.03
CA TYR A 100 -3.21 0.16 18.73
C TYR A 100 -3.91 1.39 18.18
N PHE A 101 -5.22 1.28 17.95
CA PHE A 101 -6.02 2.36 17.38
C PHE A 101 -7.46 2.37 17.89
N SER A 102 -8.09 3.55 17.85
CA SER A 102 -9.51 3.70 18.12
C SER A 102 -10.33 3.35 16.88
N THR A 103 -11.33 2.50 17.05
CA THR A 103 -12.25 2.13 15.96
C THR A 103 -12.93 3.35 15.35
N SER A 104 -13.41 4.27 16.20
CA SER A 104 -14.11 5.48 15.74
C SER A 104 -13.19 6.41 14.95
N ASP A 105 -11.92 6.53 15.36
CA ASP A 105 -10.98 7.44 14.72
C ASP A 105 -10.60 6.92 13.33
N ILE A 106 -10.37 5.61 13.21
CA ILE A 106 -10.08 4.98 11.91
C ILE A 106 -11.27 5.08 10.96
N LEU A 107 -12.48 4.75 11.43
CA LEU A 107 -13.67 4.84 10.59
C LEU A 107 -13.97 6.28 10.16
N LYS A 108 -13.73 7.25 11.04
CA LYS A 108 -13.87 8.67 10.71
C LYS A 108 -12.83 9.12 9.69
N SER A 109 -11.57 8.70 9.84
CA SER A 109 -10.50 9.02 8.89
C SER A 109 -10.78 8.41 7.52
N TYR A 110 -11.25 7.17 7.48
CA TYR A 110 -11.55 6.44 6.25
C TYR A 110 -12.77 7.00 5.49
N SER A 111 -13.89 7.23 6.18
CA SER A 111 -15.19 7.55 5.55
C SER A 111 -15.60 9.03 5.68
N GLY A 112 -14.87 9.81 6.47
CA GLY A 112 -15.27 11.18 6.83
C GLY A 112 -16.50 11.25 7.74
N THR A 113 -17.08 10.11 8.11
CA THR A 113 -18.29 10.02 8.95
C THR A 113 -18.03 9.17 10.18
N THR A 114 -18.82 9.36 11.23
CA THR A 114 -18.78 8.55 12.46
C THR A 114 -19.50 7.19 12.26
N SER A 115 -19.44 6.62 11.07
CA SER A 115 -20.02 5.32 10.77
C SER A 115 -19.57 4.27 11.80
N ARG A 116 -20.54 3.58 12.41
CA ARG A 116 -20.28 2.51 13.38
C ARG A 116 -20.11 1.13 12.72
N ASN A 117 -19.61 1.09 11.51
CA ASN A 117 -19.50 -0.16 10.78
C ASN A 117 -18.27 -0.99 11.23
N THR A 118 -18.30 -1.38 12.51
CA THR A 118 -17.26 -2.22 13.11
C THR A 118 -17.15 -3.59 12.46
N LYS A 119 -18.28 -4.12 11.94
CA LYS A 119 -18.29 -5.38 11.20
C LYS A 119 -17.45 -5.26 9.93
N TRP A 120 -17.69 -4.22 9.13
CA TRP A 120 -16.91 -3.97 7.92
C TRP A 120 -15.40 -3.86 8.21
N LEU A 121 -15.02 -3.14 9.29
CA LEU A 121 -13.62 -3.04 9.69
C LEU A 121 -13.03 -4.41 10.03
N LYS A 122 -13.75 -5.21 10.82
CA LYS A 122 -13.34 -6.57 11.17
C LYS A 122 -13.17 -7.43 9.92
N ASP A 123 -14.15 -7.42 9.02
CA ASP A 123 -14.11 -8.20 7.78
C ASP A 123 -12.88 -7.81 6.92
N LYS A 124 -12.55 -6.50 6.84
CA LYS A 124 -11.37 -6.04 6.10
C LYS A 124 -10.04 -6.41 6.76
N LEU A 125 -9.98 -6.38 8.09
CA LEU A 125 -8.80 -6.87 8.81
C LEU A 125 -8.61 -8.38 8.61
N ASP A 126 -9.69 -9.15 8.61
CA ASP A 126 -9.67 -10.59 8.37
C ASP A 126 -9.19 -10.93 6.94
N GLU A 127 -9.70 -10.19 5.93
CA GLU A 127 -9.24 -10.32 4.54
C GLU A 127 -7.73 -10.03 4.41
N ILE A 128 -7.20 -9.02 5.10
CA ILE A 128 -5.75 -8.71 5.10
C ILE A 128 -4.96 -9.81 5.82
N GLN A 129 -5.43 -10.25 6.99
CA GLN A 129 -4.76 -11.28 7.80
C GLN A 129 -4.64 -12.60 7.03
N THR A 130 -5.70 -13.00 6.32
CA THR A 130 -5.76 -14.29 5.60
C THR A 130 -5.17 -14.21 4.18
N THR A 131 -4.46 -13.10 3.87
CA THR A 131 -3.79 -12.91 2.58
C THR A 131 -2.28 -12.96 2.74
N ALA A 132 -1.64 -13.81 1.94
CA ALA A 132 -0.18 -13.84 1.80
C ALA A 132 0.25 -13.14 0.50
N ILE A 133 1.32 -12.37 0.58
CA ILE A 133 1.98 -11.67 -0.53
C ILE A 133 3.34 -12.32 -0.74
N GLU A 134 3.65 -12.66 -1.97
CA GLU A 134 4.92 -13.27 -2.34
C GLU A 134 5.55 -12.48 -3.47
N PHE A 135 6.74 -11.97 -3.25
CA PHE A 135 7.57 -11.36 -4.28
C PHE A 135 8.60 -12.37 -4.77
N ARG A 136 8.74 -12.47 -6.08
CA ARG A 136 9.73 -13.34 -6.75
C ARG A 136 10.65 -12.52 -7.62
N THR A 137 11.90 -12.89 -7.66
CA THR A 137 12.87 -12.36 -8.63
C THR A 137 12.46 -12.72 -10.07
N THR A 138 13.03 -12.03 -11.05
CA THR A 138 12.70 -12.22 -12.46
C THR A 138 13.02 -13.65 -12.94
N ASN A 139 14.09 -14.27 -12.41
CA ASN A 139 14.45 -15.66 -12.68
C ASN A 139 13.58 -16.67 -11.91
N GLY A 140 12.82 -16.20 -10.88
CA GLY A 140 11.93 -17.02 -10.08
C GLY A 140 12.64 -17.93 -9.04
N GLU A 141 13.96 -17.83 -8.90
CA GLU A 141 14.74 -18.65 -7.98
C GLU A 141 14.58 -18.17 -6.52
N ASP A 142 14.60 -16.85 -6.32
CA ASP A 142 14.42 -16.28 -5.00
C ASP A 142 13.00 -15.75 -4.83
N PHE A 143 12.43 -15.98 -3.66
CA PHE A 143 11.15 -15.41 -3.29
C PHE A 143 11.12 -15.02 -1.81
N TYR A 144 10.29 -14.03 -1.50
CA TYR A 144 10.00 -13.59 -0.14
C TYR A 144 8.49 -13.53 0.05
N SER A 145 7.97 -14.25 1.05
CA SER A 145 6.53 -14.37 1.28
C SER A 145 6.17 -14.00 2.71
N PHE A 146 5.09 -13.22 2.88
CA PHE A 146 4.59 -12.78 4.18
C PHE A 146 3.09 -12.49 4.14
N SER A 147 2.46 -12.45 5.32
CA SER A 147 1.18 -11.78 5.56
C SER A 147 1.43 -10.47 6.27
N ILE A 148 0.64 -9.44 6.02
CA ILE A 148 0.83 -8.12 6.66
C ILE A 148 0.47 -8.21 8.15
N ILE A 149 -0.69 -8.81 8.46
CA ILE A 149 -1.22 -8.93 9.81
C ILE A 149 -1.18 -10.40 10.22
N SER A 150 -0.62 -10.72 11.40
CA SER A 150 -0.66 -12.06 11.97
C SER A 150 -1.92 -12.29 12.81
N SER A 151 -2.35 -11.28 13.54
CA SER A 151 -3.53 -11.35 14.40
C SER A 151 -4.09 -9.96 14.66
N PHE A 152 -5.35 -9.92 15.08
CA PHE A 152 -5.98 -8.72 15.61
C PHE A 152 -6.96 -9.06 16.73
N ALA A 153 -7.15 -8.13 17.65
CA ALA A 153 -8.07 -8.28 18.76
C ALA A 153 -8.84 -6.97 18.99
N TYR A 154 -10.06 -7.08 19.49
CA TYR A 154 -10.90 -5.96 19.88
C TYR A 154 -11.16 -5.97 21.38
N SER A 155 -10.92 -4.83 22.03
CA SER A 155 -11.28 -4.61 23.42
C SER A 155 -12.59 -3.85 23.53
N THR A 156 -13.64 -4.50 24.04
CA THR A 156 -14.94 -3.87 24.31
C THR A 156 -14.82 -2.79 25.39
N LYS A 157 -13.96 -3.04 26.40
CA LYS A 157 -13.70 -2.10 27.50
C LYS A 157 -13.10 -0.78 27.00
N HIS A 158 -12.13 -0.86 26.10
CA HIS A 158 -11.40 0.30 25.59
C HIS A 158 -11.93 0.80 24.24
N LYS A 159 -12.89 0.10 23.62
CA LYS A 159 -13.41 0.38 22.26
C LYS A 159 -12.30 0.57 21.23
N SER A 160 -11.26 -0.25 21.33
CA SER A 160 -10.05 -0.18 20.54
C SER A 160 -9.70 -1.53 19.94
N TYR A 161 -9.03 -1.49 18.79
CA TYR A 161 -8.36 -2.64 18.19
C TYR A 161 -6.86 -2.60 18.48
N GLY A 162 -6.28 -3.79 18.60
CA GLY A 162 -4.85 -4.03 18.43
C GLY A 162 -4.64 -4.95 17.25
N ILE A 163 -3.72 -4.61 16.35
CA ILE A 163 -3.26 -5.48 15.27
C ILE A 163 -1.79 -5.80 15.50
N ILE A 164 -1.40 -7.01 15.11
CA ILE A 164 -0.01 -7.45 15.15
C ILE A 164 0.49 -7.60 13.71
N ILE A 165 1.42 -6.76 13.36
CA ILE A 165 2.16 -6.82 12.09
C ILE A 165 3.18 -7.95 12.19
N THR A 166 3.27 -8.80 11.15
CA THR A 166 4.19 -9.95 11.16
C THR A 166 5.67 -9.51 11.18
N PRO A 167 6.55 -10.30 11.79
CA PRO A 167 8.00 -10.03 11.74
C PRO A 167 8.54 -9.99 10.31
N GLU A 168 7.98 -10.82 9.41
CA GLU A 168 8.36 -10.89 8.00
C GLU A 168 7.97 -9.60 7.25
N TYR A 169 6.74 -9.09 7.46
CA TYR A 169 6.34 -7.80 6.86
C TYR A 169 7.13 -6.65 7.45
N ARG A 170 7.40 -6.68 8.77
CA ARG A 170 8.30 -5.71 9.41
C ARG A 170 9.65 -5.66 8.70
N LYS A 171 10.30 -6.83 8.53
CA LYS A 171 11.60 -6.92 7.86
C LYS A 171 11.52 -6.39 6.42
N TYR A 172 10.50 -6.81 5.67
CA TYR A 172 10.26 -6.29 4.34
C TYR A 172 10.12 -4.75 4.33
N PHE A 173 9.32 -4.21 5.25
CA PHE A 173 9.12 -2.75 5.37
C PHE A 173 10.41 -2.01 5.77
N GLU A 174 11.23 -2.62 6.62
CA GLU A 174 12.53 -2.11 7.02
C GLU A 174 13.49 -2.02 5.84
N ASP A 175 13.57 -3.05 5.01
CA ASP A 175 14.51 -3.14 3.90
C ASP A 175 14.10 -2.30 2.68
N GLN A 176 12.82 -1.91 2.57
CA GLN A 176 12.30 -1.18 1.42
C GLN A 176 12.36 0.33 1.59
N LEU A 177 12.44 1.04 0.46
CA LEU A 177 12.14 2.47 0.41
C LEU A 177 10.66 2.69 0.71
N THR A 178 10.36 3.54 1.68
CA THR A 178 9.00 3.86 2.08
C THR A 178 8.61 5.28 1.71
N VAL A 179 7.32 5.53 1.59
CA VAL A 179 6.73 6.81 1.23
C VAL A 179 5.83 7.29 2.35
N ASN A 180 5.97 8.54 2.74
CA ASN A 180 5.07 9.23 3.65
C ASN A 180 4.22 10.24 2.89
N TYR A 181 2.92 10.05 2.89
CA TYR A 181 1.92 10.96 2.38
C TYR A 181 0.78 11.20 3.39
N THR A 182 1.06 11.03 4.68
CA THR A 182 0.09 11.18 5.77
C THR A 182 -0.63 12.52 5.73
N LYS A 183 0.06 13.60 5.37
CA LYS A 183 -0.53 14.94 5.25
C LYS A 183 -1.53 15.05 4.09
N GLU A 184 -1.29 14.33 3.00
CA GLU A 184 -2.16 14.30 1.82
C GLU A 184 -3.27 13.24 1.92
N LEU A 185 -3.18 12.32 2.87
CA LEU A 185 -4.13 11.21 3.00
C LEU A 185 -5.59 11.66 3.10
N PRO A 186 -5.96 12.70 3.90
CA PRO A 186 -7.35 13.17 3.97
C PRO A 186 -7.87 13.71 2.63
N LYS A 187 -7.00 14.33 1.80
CA LYS A 187 -7.34 14.79 0.47
C LYS A 187 -7.49 13.62 -0.49
N LEU A 188 -6.57 12.65 -0.44
CA LEU A 188 -6.60 11.45 -1.26
C LEU A 188 -7.87 10.61 -1.02
N LEU A 189 -8.28 10.42 0.22
CA LEU A 189 -9.47 9.63 0.57
C LEU A 189 -10.78 10.27 0.10
N LYS A 190 -10.80 11.57 -0.24
CA LYS A 190 -11.95 12.24 -0.88
C LYS A 190 -12.07 11.90 -2.36
N VAL A 191 -11.04 11.37 -2.99
CA VAL A 191 -11.08 10.89 -4.38
C VAL A 191 -11.92 9.62 -4.44
N LYS A 192 -13.12 9.71 -5.03
CA LYS A 192 -14.08 8.58 -5.05
C LYS A 192 -13.57 7.35 -5.79
N SER A 193 -12.80 7.55 -6.85
CA SER A 193 -12.31 6.47 -7.69
C SER A 193 -11.09 5.77 -7.08
N ALA A 194 -11.20 4.46 -6.88
CA ALA A 194 -10.09 3.60 -6.49
C ALA A 194 -8.96 3.59 -7.53
N LEU A 195 -9.31 3.63 -8.81
CA LEU A 195 -8.34 3.72 -9.89
C LEU A 195 -7.49 5.00 -9.76
N LEU A 196 -8.14 6.14 -9.56
CA LEU A 196 -7.43 7.41 -9.44
C LEU A 196 -6.58 7.46 -8.16
N ARG A 197 -7.05 6.92 -7.04
CA ARG A 197 -6.23 6.81 -5.82
C ARG A 197 -4.98 5.96 -6.04
N ALA A 198 -5.10 4.85 -6.77
CA ALA A 198 -3.95 4.02 -7.13
C ALA A 198 -2.97 4.76 -8.05
N VAL A 199 -3.48 5.48 -9.07
CA VAL A 199 -2.66 6.31 -9.97
C VAL A 199 -1.90 7.38 -9.19
N ILE A 200 -2.57 8.09 -8.28
CA ILE A 200 -1.96 9.14 -7.47
C ILE A 200 -0.84 8.55 -6.61
N ARG A 201 -1.10 7.45 -5.89
CA ARG A 201 -0.09 6.77 -5.07
C ARG A 201 1.09 6.28 -5.90
N PHE A 202 0.83 5.72 -7.08
CA PHE A 202 1.90 5.29 -7.99
C PHE A 202 2.84 6.44 -8.33
N PHE A 203 2.31 7.58 -8.75
CA PHE A 203 3.16 8.73 -9.07
C PHE A 203 3.85 9.35 -7.85
N TRP A 204 3.28 9.23 -6.67
CA TRP A 204 3.93 9.66 -5.43
C TRP A 204 5.15 8.80 -5.07
N THR A 205 5.29 7.60 -5.62
CA THR A 205 6.50 6.77 -5.42
C THR A 205 7.71 7.24 -6.21
N HIS A 206 7.55 8.22 -7.10
CA HIS A 206 8.65 8.71 -7.94
C HIS A 206 9.21 10.02 -7.39
N SER A 207 10.47 9.99 -6.94
CA SER A 207 11.21 11.17 -6.47
C SER A 207 11.65 12.08 -7.63
N GLN A 208 11.68 11.56 -8.85
CA GLN A 208 12.04 12.26 -10.07
C GLN A 208 10.88 12.25 -11.07
N ALA A 209 11.01 13.05 -12.14
CA ALA A 209 10.05 13.05 -13.21
C ALA A 209 9.83 11.63 -13.77
N SER A 210 8.58 11.25 -13.89
CA SER A 210 8.19 9.95 -14.42
C SER A 210 7.14 10.15 -15.49
N THR A 211 7.31 9.50 -16.64
CA THR A 211 6.43 9.62 -17.80
C THR A 211 6.14 8.25 -18.38
N MET A 212 4.87 7.97 -18.68
CA MET A 212 4.46 6.74 -19.32
C MET A 212 3.13 6.87 -20.07
N SER A 213 2.79 5.87 -20.89
CA SER A 213 1.43 5.78 -21.44
C SER A 213 0.45 5.33 -20.38
N ILE A 214 -0.84 5.72 -20.51
CA ILE A 214 -1.89 5.26 -19.58
C ILE A 214 -1.99 3.72 -19.59
N GLU A 215 -1.76 3.09 -20.73
CA GLU A 215 -1.82 1.62 -20.85
C GLU A 215 -0.74 0.94 -20.02
N ASN A 216 0.50 1.42 -20.12
CA ASN A 216 1.60 0.92 -19.29
C ASN A 216 1.35 1.19 -17.79
N LEU A 217 0.80 2.35 -17.46
CA LEU A 217 0.40 2.66 -16.08
C LEU A 217 -0.61 1.65 -15.54
N LEU A 218 -1.70 1.40 -16.29
CA LEU A 218 -2.73 0.43 -15.90
C LEU A 218 -2.16 -0.98 -15.68
N GLN A 219 -1.26 -1.40 -16.56
CA GLN A 219 -0.57 -2.69 -16.43
C GLN A 219 0.31 -2.70 -15.17
N THR A 220 1.10 -1.66 -14.96
CA THR A 220 2.03 -1.56 -13.83
C THR A 220 1.32 -1.56 -12.49
N ILE A 221 0.22 -0.82 -12.34
CA ILE A 221 -0.57 -0.81 -11.10
C ILE A 221 -1.48 -2.04 -10.94
N GLY A 222 -1.40 -3.00 -11.87
CA GLY A 222 -2.16 -4.24 -11.80
C GLY A 222 -3.67 -4.06 -12.00
N PHE A 223 -4.08 -3.10 -12.86
CA PHE A 223 -5.50 -2.92 -13.18
C PHE A 223 -6.06 -4.16 -13.87
N PRO A 224 -7.24 -4.68 -13.45
CA PRO A 224 -7.86 -5.86 -14.07
C PRO A 224 -8.36 -5.54 -15.47
N MET A 225 -7.54 -5.78 -16.50
CA MET A 225 -7.89 -5.56 -17.90
C MET A 225 -8.67 -6.74 -18.49
N GLU A 226 -9.86 -7.02 -17.94
CA GLU A 226 -10.69 -8.20 -18.29
C GLU A 226 -11.19 -8.18 -19.73
N SER A 227 -11.40 -7.00 -20.29
CA SER A 227 -11.91 -6.79 -21.64
C SER A 227 -11.41 -5.46 -22.21
N LEU A 228 -11.51 -5.31 -23.53
CA LEU A 228 -11.22 -4.05 -24.21
C LEU A 228 -12.08 -2.91 -23.66
N ARG A 229 -13.37 -3.18 -23.36
CA ARG A 229 -14.28 -2.21 -22.78
C ARG A 229 -13.82 -1.74 -21.40
N THR A 230 -13.41 -2.66 -20.53
CA THR A 230 -12.88 -2.33 -19.18
C THR A 230 -11.63 -1.46 -19.28
N LYS A 231 -10.69 -1.82 -20.16
CA LYS A 231 -9.50 -1.05 -20.46
C LYS A 231 -9.83 0.35 -20.95
N GLN A 232 -10.72 0.46 -21.94
CA GLN A 232 -11.14 1.75 -22.51
C GLN A 232 -11.85 2.64 -21.48
N SER A 233 -12.70 2.06 -20.62
CA SER A 233 -13.35 2.79 -19.52
C SER A 233 -12.32 3.38 -18.55
N ALA A 234 -11.33 2.60 -18.15
CA ALA A 234 -10.26 3.08 -17.26
C ALA A 234 -9.43 4.20 -17.90
N ILE A 235 -9.06 4.05 -19.18
CA ILE A 235 -8.36 5.09 -19.94
C ILE A 235 -9.19 6.38 -20.02
N LYS A 236 -10.49 6.24 -20.30
CA LYS A 236 -11.43 7.36 -20.36
C LYS A 236 -11.51 8.08 -19.02
N GLU A 237 -11.69 7.33 -17.93
CA GLU A 237 -11.78 7.87 -16.57
C GLU A 237 -10.53 8.69 -16.20
N ILE A 238 -9.32 8.18 -16.47
CA ILE A 238 -8.07 8.89 -16.21
C ILE A 238 -8.00 10.20 -17.01
N LYS A 239 -8.40 10.18 -18.30
CA LYS A 239 -8.40 11.36 -19.17
C LYS A 239 -9.40 12.41 -18.70
N GLU A 240 -10.61 12.02 -18.36
CA GLU A 240 -11.67 12.90 -17.87
C GLU A 240 -11.35 13.50 -16.50
N SER A 241 -10.48 12.83 -15.73
CA SER A 241 -10.01 13.27 -14.42
C SER A 241 -8.70 14.08 -14.47
N ALA A 242 -8.26 14.52 -15.65
CA ALA A 242 -6.98 15.22 -15.83
C ALA A 242 -6.84 16.46 -14.93
N GLU A 243 -7.91 17.25 -14.74
CA GLU A 243 -7.89 18.44 -13.88
C GLU A 243 -7.73 18.03 -12.40
N LEU A 244 -8.46 17.01 -11.95
CA LEU A 244 -8.30 16.48 -10.60
C LEU A 244 -6.88 15.96 -10.37
N LEU A 245 -6.29 15.26 -11.34
CA LEU A 245 -4.93 14.73 -11.23
C LEU A 245 -3.87 15.82 -11.12
N LYS A 246 -4.09 17.00 -11.73
CA LYS A 246 -3.19 18.15 -11.57
C LYS A 246 -3.07 18.62 -10.13
N ASP A 247 -4.14 18.51 -9.33
CA ASP A 247 -4.13 18.84 -7.91
C ASP A 247 -3.18 17.95 -7.08
N TYR A 248 -2.75 16.83 -7.68
CA TYR A 248 -1.78 15.87 -7.13
C TYR A 248 -0.45 15.88 -7.90
N GLY A 249 -0.21 16.89 -8.73
CA GLY A 249 1.02 17.06 -9.51
C GLY A 249 1.16 16.13 -10.72
N ILE A 250 0.05 15.53 -11.17
CA ILE A 250 0.04 14.59 -12.28
C ILE A 250 -0.63 15.25 -13.47
N THR A 251 0.02 15.20 -14.63
CA THR A 251 -0.48 15.82 -15.86
C THR A 251 -0.68 14.76 -16.95
N TYR A 252 -1.83 14.80 -17.61
CA TYR A 252 -2.07 14.07 -18.84
C TYR A 252 -1.89 15.02 -20.03
N GLU A 253 -1.06 14.63 -20.99
CA GLU A 253 -0.82 15.38 -22.24
C GLU A 253 -1.56 14.73 -23.41
N PRO A 254 -2.64 15.33 -23.92
CA PRO A 254 -3.46 14.73 -24.98
C PRO A 254 -2.72 14.49 -26.30
N LYS A 255 -1.76 15.36 -26.66
CA LYS A 255 -1.02 15.27 -27.94
C LYS A 255 -0.10 14.05 -27.96
N THR A 256 0.62 13.80 -26.89
CA THR A 256 1.55 12.67 -26.76
C THR A 256 0.89 11.44 -26.20
N LYS A 257 -0.33 11.56 -25.65
CA LYS A 257 -1.04 10.49 -24.93
C LYS A 257 -0.27 9.96 -23.70
N LEU A 258 0.60 10.80 -23.15
CA LEU A 258 1.42 10.45 -21.99
C LEU A 258 0.81 11.05 -20.72
N ILE A 259 0.98 10.35 -19.63
CA ILE A 259 0.73 10.82 -18.28
C ILE A 259 2.06 10.90 -17.54
N TYR A 260 2.27 12.00 -16.81
CA TYR A 260 3.56 12.24 -16.17
C TYR A 260 3.40 13.07 -14.91
N ARG A 261 4.41 12.98 -14.05
CA ARG A 261 4.65 13.89 -12.93
C ARG A 261 5.90 14.70 -13.23
N LYS A 262 5.81 16.04 -13.16
CA LYS A 262 6.97 16.94 -13.19
C LYS A 262 7.63 16.95 -11.81
N ASN A 263 8.93 17.24 -11.77
CA ASN A 263 9.71 17.27 -10.52
C ASN A 263 9.08 18.20 -9.48
N SER A 264 9.28 17.80 -8.23
CA SER A 264 8.95 18.53 -7.00
C SER A 264 7.48 18.98 -6.89
N PHE A 265 6.66 18.08 -6.45
CA PHE A 265 5.53 18.46 -5.60
C PHE A 265 6.12 18.80 -4.23
N ASP A 266 5.82 20.00 -3.72
CA ASP A 266 6.33 20.50 -2.45
C ASP A 266 6.33 19.44 -1.37
N ASN A 267 7.44 19.30 -0.69
CA ASN A 267 7.80 18.80 0.67
C ASN A 267 6.76 18.01 1.52
N GLN A 268 5.61 17.63 0.98
CA GLN A 268 4.56 16.91 1.71
C GLN A 268 4.68 15.39 1.57
N ILE A 269 5.45 14.93 0.57
CA ILE A 269 5.76 13.52 0.38
C ILE A 269 7.24 13.30 0.64
N SER A 270 7.52 12.53 1.66
CA SER A 270 8.89 12.19 2.04
C SER A 270 9.18 10.71 1.82
N PHE A 271 10.46 10.41 1.60
CA PHE A 271 10.96 9.06 1.42
C PHE A 271 11.88 8.73 2.59
N MET A 272 11.75 7.52 3.12
CA MET A 272 12.63 7.00 4.15
C MET A 272 13.34 5.74 3.63
N SER A 273 14.65 5.76 3.65
CA SER A 273 15.51 4.61 3.31
C SER A 273 16.38 4.24 4.49
N ASN A 274 16.76 2.98 4.60
CA ASN A 274 17.72 2.51 5.60
C ASN A 274 19.16 2.71 5.13
N THR A 275 19.46 3.76 4.34
CA THR A 275 20.85 4.06 4.00
C THR A 275 21.65 4.46 5.24
N THR A 276 22.09 3.45 6.02
CA THR A 276 23.42 3.54 6.60
C THR A 276 24.35 3.58 5.40
N LYS A 277 25.01 4.72 5.16
CA LYS A 277 26.17 4.79 4.26
C LYS A 277 27.04 3.57 4.57
N PRO A 278 27.53 2.84 3.55
CA PRO A 278 28.59 1.87 3.79
C PRO A 278 29.68 2.62 4.57
N LYS A 279 30.05 2.12 5.74
CA LYS A 279 31.30 2.56 6.36
C LYS A 279 32.37 2.27 5.32
N GLU A 280 33.03 3.31 4.82
CA GLU A 280 34.32 3.17 4.18
C GLU A 280 35.16 2.30 5.11
N ILE A 281 35.48 1.11 4.66
CA ILE A 281 36.50 0.29 5.31
C ILE A 281 37.78 1.01 4.94
N ASP A 282 38.22 1.88 5.82
CA ASP A 282 39.62 2.39 5.78
C ASP A 282 40.50 1.17 5.80
N ASN A 283 41.26 1.01 4.72
CA ASN A 283 42.32 0.03 4.55
C ASN A 283 43.33 0.17 5.70
N LEU A 284 43.49 -0.91 6.44
CA LEU A 284 44.73 -1.22 7.17
C LEU A 284 45.41 -2.39 6.49
#